data_e2810b3ecbf7b27fbada80395b7162a9
#
_entry.id   e2810b3ecbf7b27fbada80395b7162a9
#
_cell.length_a   1.000
_cell.length_b   1.000
_cell.length_c   1.000
_cell.angle_alpha   90.00
_cell.angle_beta   90.00
_cell.angle_gamma   90.00
#
_symmetry.space_group_name_H-M   'P 1'
#
loop_
_entity.id
_entity.type
_entity.pdbx_description
1 polymer ?
#
loop_
_entity_poly.entity_id
_entity_poly.type
_entity_poly.pdbx_seq_one_letter_code
_entity_poly.pdbx_strand_id
1 'polypeptide(L)'
;MKTTTSTISNLINNSLLRCAFIIMPFVLMCVATLPGARAVSPPPDGGYPGGNTAEGTDALLSLSSGTNNTAIGADALANNVSGNDNTAVGFQALLLATGNHNTAVGSEALFFDTGGHDNTATGFQALLNNTTGIENVASGAFALINNQTGDFNTATGTGALQANIGGDANTATGTAALSDNTSGINNTANGVNALFLILLATTTPPTG
;
A
#
# COMPACT_ATOMS: atom_id res chain seq x y z
N MET A 1 76.51 21.51 10.25
CA MET A 1 75.20 21.38 10.89
C MET A 1 74.03 21.65 9.90
N LYS A 2 74.23 21.43 8.61
CA LYS A 2 73.22 21.66 7.56
C LYS A 2 72.67 20.38 6.84
N THR A 3 73.22 19.20 7.16
CA THR A 3 72.92 17.95 6.46
C THR A 3 71.88 17.05 7.15
N THR A 4 71.54 17.27 8.42
CA THR A 4 70.60 16.44 9.19
C THR A 4 69.13 16.88 9.04
N THR A 5 68.87 18.16 8.82
CA THR A 5 67.51 18.69 8.65
C THR A 5 66.90 18.32 7.31
N SER A 6 67.70 18.20 6.24
CA SER A 6 67.23 17.79 4.89
C SER A 6 66.80 16.32 4.84
N THR A 7 67.48 15.45 5.58
CA THR A 7 67.22 14.02 5.62
C THR A 7 65.92 13.69 6.39
N ILE A 8 65.61 14.39 7.46
CA ILE A 8 64.40 14.21 8.27
C ILE A 8 63.19 14.72 7.53
N SER A 9 63.25 15.87 6.84
CA SER A 9 62.17 16.40 6.00
C SER A 9 61.80 15.46 4.85
N ASN A 10 62.80 14.85 4.19
CA ASN A 10 62.52 13.87 3.12
C ASN A 10 61.97 12.53 3.65
N LEU A 11 62.32 12.12 4.85
CA LEU A 11 61.75 10.92 5.49
C LEU A 11 60.29 11.13 5.89
N ILE A 12 59.91 12.30 6.41
CA ILE A 12 58.57 12.65 6.79
C ILE A 12 57.67 12.76 5.55
N ASN A 13 58.11 13.43 4.50
CA ASN A 13 57.36 13.55 3.25
C ASN A 13 57.15 12.19 2.56
N ASN A 14 58.15 11.31 2.55
CA ASN A 14 57.98 9.96 2.00
C ASN A 14 57.07 9.07 2.83
N SER A 15 57.07 9.24 4.15
CA SER A 15 56.14 8.50 5.04
C SER A 15 54.71 8.96 4.86
N LEU A 16 54.45 10.26 4.78
CA LEU A 16 53.11 10.81 4.51
C LEU A 16 52.61 10.45 3.11
N LEU A 17 53.49 10.45 2.07
CA LEU A 17 53.13 10.01 0.73
C LEU A 17 52.77 8.52 0.69
N ARG A 18 53.54 7.68 1.41
CA ARG A 18 53.24 6.24 1.51
C ARG A 18 51.94 5.94 2.26
N CYS A 19 51.65 6.67 3.34
CA CYS A 19 50.36 6.57 4.04
C CYS A 19 49.21 7.00 3.15
N ALA A 20 49.34 8.08 2.36
CA ALA A 20 48.33 8.52 1.44
C ALA A 20 48.03 7.48 0.32
N PHE A 21 49.11 6.84 -0.21
CA PHE A 21 48.96 5.79 -1.23
C PHE A 21 48.37 4.49 -0.71
N ILE A 22 48.46 4.18 0.58
CA ILE A 22 47.90 2.99 1.19
C ILE A 22 46.45 3.25 1.67
N ILE A 23 46.17 4.42 2.23
CA ILE A 23 44.84 4.77 2.79
C ILE A 23 43.84 5.13 1.70
N MET A 24 44.28 5.83 0.64
CA MET A 24 43.39 6.26 -0.43
C MET A 24 42.71 5.11 -1.20
N PRO A 25 43.36 4.01 -1.61
CA PRO A 25 42.70 2.88 -2.21
C PRO A 25 41.80 2.12 -1.23
N PHE A 26 42.13 2.11 0.09
CA PHE A 26 41.29 1.49 1.09
C PHE A 26 39.98 2.27 1.34
N VAL A 27 40.03 3.59 1.37
CA VAL A 27 38.88 4.47 1.46
C VAL A 27 38.03 4.36 0.18
N LEU A 28 38.65 4.33 -1.00
CA LEU A 28 38.00 4.18 -2.27
C LEU A 28 37.33 2.80 -2.40
N MET A 29 37.96 1.74 -1.89
CA MET A 29 37.40 0.39 -1.86
C MET A 29 36.24 0.26 -0.85
N CYS A 30 36.31 0.96 0.30
CA CYS A 30 35.23 1.00 1.28
C CYS A 30 34.00 1.75 0.74
N VAL A 31 34.19 2.82 -0.04
CA VAL A 31 33.07 3.54 -0.69
C VAL A 31 32.47 2.72 -1.85
N ALA A 32 33.28 1.92 -2.55
CA ALA A 32 32.81 1.06 -3.63
C ALA A 32 32.08 -0.20 -3.16
N THR A 33 32.25 -0.60 -1.89
CA THR A 33 31.57 -1.77 -1.29
C THR A 33 30.38 -1.40 -0.38
N LEU A 34 30.12 -0.11 -0.18
CA LEU A 34 28.83 0.28 0.40
C LEU A 34 27.77 -0.23 -0.58
N PRO A 35 26.81 -1.06 -0.13
CA PRO A 35 25.64 -1.33 -0.94
C PRO A 35 25.10 0.04 -1.31
N GLY A 36 25.21 0.39 -2.59
CA GLY A 36 24.68 1.65 -3.07
C GLY A 36 23.24 1.70 -2.57
N ALA A 37 22.92 2.66 -1.73
CA ALA A 37 21.53 3.02 -1.54
C ALA A 37 21.03 3.24 -2.97
N ARG A 38 20.32 2.26 -3.53
CA ARG A 38 19.64 2.46 -4.79
C ARG A 38 18.67 3.58 -4.49
N ALA A 39 19.00 4.75 -4.97
CA ALA A 39 18.01 5.80 -5.07
C ALA A 39 16.79 5.13 -5.72
N VAL A 40 15.64 5.28 -5.07
CA VAL A 40 14.37 4.85 -5.63
C VAL A 40 14.37 5.33 -7.08
N SER A 41 14.16 4.43 -8.02
CA SER A 41 14.07 4.81 -9.43
C SER A 41 12.58 4.86 -9.78
N PRO A 42 12.07 6.00 -10.13
CA PRO A 42 12.70 7.31 -10.28
C PRO A 42 13.03 8.01 -8.95
N PRO A 43 13.88 9.07 -8.97
CA PRO A 43 14.30 9.75 -7.73
C PRO A 43 13.11 10.38 -6.99
N PRO A 44 13.17 10.45 -5.64
CA PRO A 44 12.04 10.83 -4.77
C PRO A 44 11.39 12.19 -5.04
N ASP A 45 11.97 13.07 -5.79
CA ASP A 45 11.54 14.48 -5.94
C ASP A 45 11.11 14.84 -7.35
N GLY A 46 11.03 13.89 -8.25
CA GLY A 46 10.54 14.11 -9.60
C GLY A 46 9.02 14.00 -9.64
N GLY A 47 8.30 15.10 -9.76
CA GLY A 47 6.88 15.03 -10.07
C GLY A 47 6.67 14.20 -11.33
N TYR A 48 5.96 13.08 -11.20
CA TYR A 48 5.54 12.32 -12.37
C TYR A 48 4.57 13.16 -13.19
N PRO A 49 4.57 13.01 -14.52
CA PRO A 49 3.57 13.65 -15.37
C PRO A 49 2.16 13.45 -14.82
N GLY A 50 1.29 14.45 -14.91
CA GLY A 50 -0.09 14.35 -14.47
C GLY A 50 -0.32 14.52 -12.96
N GLY A 51 0.62 15.07 -12.21
CA GLY A 51 0.45 15.29 -10.77
C GLY A 51 0.58 14.03 -9.91
N ASN A 52 1.22 13.00 -10.43
CA ASN A 52 1.40 11.74 -9.72
C ASN A 52 2.60 11.77 -8.77
N THR A 53 2.53 11.00 -7.69
CA THR A 53 3.62 10.76 -6.72
C THR A 53 3.88 9.26 -6.60
N ALA A 54 5.13 8.82 -6.69
CA ALA A 54 5.50 7.42 -6.50
C ALA A 54 6.78 7.28 -5.67
N GLU A 55 6.70 6.49 -4.61
CA GLU A 55 7.78 6.21 -3.67
C GLU A 55 7.82 4.71 -3.34
N GLY A 56 8.82 4.00 -3.81
CA GLY A 56 8.99 2.56 -3.59
C GLY A 56 9.34 1.80 -4.86
N THR A 57 9.81 0.56 -4.70
CA THR A 57 10.12 -0.32 -5.84
C THR A 57 8.84 -0.58 -6.61
N ASP A 58 8.86 -0.35 -7.92
CA ASP A 58 7.77 -0.60 -8.86
C ASP A 58 6.45 0.13 -8.53
N ALA A 59 6.48 1.18 -7.69
CA ALA A 59 5.32 2.04 -7.47
C ALA A 59 4.94 2.76 -8.78
N LEU A 60 3.64 2.72 -9.17
CA LEU A 60 3.10 3.26 -10.44
C LEU A 60 3.83 2.76 -11.71
N LEU A 61 4.38 1.54 -11.68
CA LEU A 61 5.21 0.99 -12.76
C LEU A 61 4.55 1.05 -14.14
N SER A 62 3.26 0.75 -14.24
CA SER A 62 2.54 0.61 -15.51
C SER A 62 1.78 1.88 -15.93
N LEU A 63 1.94 2.99 -15.21
CA LEU A 63 1.16 4.21 -15.46
C LEU A 63 1.45 4.79 -16.86
N SER A 64 0.40 5.00 -17.66
CA SER A 64 0.51 5.60 -18.97
C SER A 64 -0.23 6.94 -19.12
N SER A 65 -1.41 7.07 -18.55
CA SER A 65 -2.25 8.27 -18.71
C SER A 65 -2.99 8.72 -17.44
N GLY A 66 -2.90 7.97 -16.34
CA GLY A 66 -3.54 8.34 -15.07
C GLY A 66 -2.96 9.61 -14.45
N THR A 67 -3.78 10.34 -13.72
CA THR A 67 -3.43 11.62 -13.10
C THR A 67 -3.74 11.64 -11.60
N ASN A 68 -3.02 12.50 -10.85
CA ASN A 68 -3.25 12.77 -9.44
C ASN A 68 -3.16 11.52 -8.53
N ASN A 69 -2.42 10.51 -8.90
CA ASN A 69 -2.26 9.31 -8.07
C ASN A 69 -1.10 9.48 -7.08
N THR A 70 -1.27 8.94 -5.88
CA THR A 70 -0.22 8.84 -4.87
C THR A 70 0.05 7.37 -4.55
N ALA A 71 1.27 6.89 -4.80
CA ALA A 71 1.70 5.52 -4.53
C ALA A 71 2.95 5.52 -3.65
N ILE A 72 2.83 5.02 -2.42
CA ILE A 72 3.91 4.94 -1.45
C ILE A 72 4.03 3.51 -0.92
N GLY A 73 5.08 2.83 -1.30
CA GLY A 73 5.35 1.43 -0.94
C GLY A 73 5.74 0.59 -2.14
N ALA A 74 6.37 -0.57 -1.90
CA ALA A 74 6.71 -1.48 -2.99
C ALA A 74 5.43 -2.00 -3.64
N ASP A 75 5.40 -2.00 -4.98
CA ASP A 75 4.29 -2.41 -5.84
C ASP A 75 2.97 -1.63 -5.60
N ALA A 76 2.98 -0.48 -4.91
CA ALA A 76 1.78 0.35 -4.76
C ALA A 76 1.32 0.87 -6.13
N LEU A 77 0.04 0.64 -6.51
CA LEU A 77 -0.55 1.01 -7.82
C LEU A 77 0.28 0.51 -9.03
N ALA A 78 1.03 -0.59 -8.89
CA ALA A 78 1.99 -1.00 -9.93
C ALA A 78 1.33 -1.31 -11.28
N ASN A 79 0.10 -1.81 -11.30
CA ASN A 79 -0.63 -2.13 -12.53
C ASN A 79 -1.67 -1.07 -12.94
N ASN A 80 -1.67 0.08 -12.30
CA ASN A 80 -2.55 1.20 -12.71
C ASN A 80 -2.08 1.78 -14.04
N VAL A 81 -2.87 1.63 -15.08
CA VAL A 81 -2.56 2.13 -16.43
C VAL A 81 -3.14 3.52 -16.66
N SER A 82 -4.37 3.76 -16.21
CA SER A 82 -5.13 4.98 -16.55
C SER A 82 -6.02 5.50 -15.42
N GLY A 83 -6.06 4.84 -14.26
CA GLY A 83 -6.85 5.28 -13.10
C GLY A 83 -6.36 6.62 -12.56
N ASN A 84 -7.28 7.43 -12.08
CA ASN A 84 -7.03 8.78 -11.60
C ASN A 84 -7.40 8.92 -10.12
N ASP A 85 -6.77 9.91 -9.46
CA ASP A 85 -7.14 10.34 -8.12
C ASP A 85 -7.11 9.20 -7.07
N ASN A 86 -6.22 8.21 -7.26
CA ASN A 86 -6.05 7.11 -6.33
C ASN A 86 -4.92 7.39 -5.33
N THR A 87 -5.12 6.98 -4.08
CA THR A 87 -4.11 7.03 -3.03
C THR A 87 -3.81 5.63 -2.52
N ALA A 88 -2.57 5.15 -2.69
CA ALA A 88 -2.09 3.87 -2.20
C ALA A 88 -0.87 4.05 -1.29
N VAL A 89 -0.98 3.65 -0.04
CA VAL A 89 0.10 3.70 0.95
C VAL A 89 0.26 2.34 1.61
N GLY A 90 1.30 1.62 1.25
CA GLY A 90 1.60 0.28 1.78
C GLY A 90 2.12 -0.67 0.70
N PHE A 91 2.69 -1.80 1.14
CA PHE A 91 3.13 -2.86 0.25
C PHE A 91 1.91 -3.40 -0.52
N GLN A 92 1.98 -3.37 -1.86
CA GLN A 92 0.95 -3.87 -2.77
C GLN A 92 -0.46 -3.26 -2.57
N ALA A 93 -0.55 -2.07 -2.00
CA ALA A 93 -1.82 -1.36 -1.92
C ALA A 93 -2.30 -0.99 -3.35
N LEU A 94 -3.57 -1.29 -3.68
CA LEU A 94 -4.17 -1.06 -5.01
C LEU A 94 -3.34 -1.67 -6.16
N LEU A 95 -2.73 -2.85 -5.96
CA LEU A 95 -1.80 -3.43 -6.94
C LEU A 95 -2.43 -3.58 -8.34
N LEU A 96 -3.66 -4.08 -8.43
CA LEU A 96 -4.34 -4.37 -9.70
C LEU A 96 -5.38 -3.30 -10.09
N ALA A 97 -5.39 -2.14 -9.42
CA ALA A 97 -6.42 -1.14 -9.62
C ALA A 97 -6.40 -0.53 -11.03
N THR A 98 -7.57 -0.42 -11.62
CA THR A 98 -7.79 0.35 -12.85
C THR A 98 -8.89 1.41 -12.68
N GLY A 99 -9.56 1.44 -11.52
CA GLY A 99 -10.60 2.40 -11.15
C GLY A 99 -10.04 3.76 -10.71
N ASN A 100 -10.95 4.65 -10.31
CA ASN A 100 -10.62 6.00 -9.89
C ASN A 100 -11.06 6.26 -8.45
N HIS A 101 -10.50 7.31 -7.83
CA HIS A 101 -10.91 7.84 -6.54
C HIS A 101 -10.83 6.82 -5.39
N ASN A 102 -9.98 5.81 -5.49
CA ASN A 102 -9.80 4.83 -4.42
C ASN A 102 -8.73 5.28 -3.44
N THR A 103 -8.95 5.04 -2.15
CA THR A 103 -7.96 5.26 -1.09
C THR A 103 -7.65 3.95 -0.39
N ALA A 104 -6.40 3.49 -0.44
CA ALA A 104 -5.91 2.29 0.23
C ALA A 104 -4.70 2.62 1.11
N VAL A 105 -4.83 2.41 2.41
CA VAL A 105 -3.77 2.60 3.40
C VAL A 105 -3.57 1.32 4.20
N GLY A 106 -2.51 0.61 3.93
CA GLY A 106 -2.19 -0.69 4.55
C GLY A 106 -1.60 -1.67 3.55
N SER A 107 -0.87 -2.67 4.05
CA SER A 107 -0.36 -3.74 3.19
C SER A 107 -1.52 -4.51 2.57
N GLU A 108 -1.50 -4.67 1.25
CA GLU A 108 -2.50 -5.39 0.44
C GLU A 108 -3.94 -4.84 0.57
N ALA A 109 -4.12 -3.59 1.00
CA ALA A 109 -5.44 -2.95 0.97
C ALA A 109 -5.90 -2.74 -0.49
N LEU A 110 -7.14 -3.13 -0.83
CA LEU A 110 -7.72 -3.07 -2.19
C LEU A 110 -6.84 -3.75 -3.26
N PHE A 111 -6.18 -4.85 -2.93
CA PHE A 111 -5.21 -5.50 -3.80
C PHE A 111 -5.81 -5.94 -5.15
N PHE A 112 -6.98 -6.60 -5.17
CA PHE A 112 -7.62 -7.15 -6.37
C PHE A 112 -8.65 -6.22 -7.03
N ASP A 113 -8.62 -4.92 -6.70
CA ASP A 113 -9.60 -3.96 -7.23
C ASP A 113 -9.36 -3.71 -8.73
N THR A 114 -10.12 -4.42 -9.58
CA THR A 114 -9.93 -4.35 -11.04
C THR A 114 -10.86 -3.34 -11.72
N GLY A 115 -11.90 -2.85 -11.04
CA GLY A 115 -12.85 -1.92 -11.65
C GLY A 115 -13.67 -1.13 -10.65
N GLY A 116 -13.45 -1.33 -9.34
CA GLY A 116 -14.11 -0.56 -8.29
C GLY A 116 -13.67 0.90 -8.29
N HIS A 117 -14.49 1.77 -7.80
CA HIS A 117 -14.19 3.18 -7.66
C HIS A 117 -14.83 3.78 -6.39
N ASP A 118 -14.30 4.90 -5.95
CA ASP A 118 -14.78 5.59 -4.75
C ASP A 118 -14.72 4.74 -3.46
N ASN A 119 -13.79 3.78 -3.39
CA ASN A 119 -13.60 2.94 -2.21
C ASN A 119 -12.55 3.51 -1.26
N THR A 120 -12.77 3.33 0.04
CA THR A 120 -11.80 3.66 1.09
C THR A 120 -11.47 2.43 1.91
N ALA A 121 -10.22 1.99 1.89
CA ALA A 121 -9.70 0.86 2.67
C ALA A 121 -8.54 1.30 3.57
N THR A 122 -8.67 1.13 4.87
CA THR A 122 -7.62 1.44 5.85
C THR A 122 -7.39 0.24 6.77
N GLY A 123 -6.25 -0.39 6.65
CA GLY A 123 -5.88 -1.58 7.45
C GLY A 123 -5.25 -2.68 6.60
N PHE A 124 -4.60 -3.63 7.26
CA PHE A 124 -4.04 -4.81 6.62
C PHE A 124 -5.14 -5.61 5.92
N GLN A 125 -5.02 -5.81 4.60
CA GLN A 125 -5.96 -6.55 3.76
C GLN A 125 -7.42 -6.06 3.84
N ALA A 126 -7.65 -4.79 4.15
CA ALA A 126 -8.99 -4.20 4.05
C ALA A 126 -9.43 -4.17 2.57
N LEU A 127 -10.65 -4.64 2.27
CA LEU A 127 -11.20 -4.77 0.90
C LEU A 127 -10.29 -5.55 -0.07
N LEU A 128 -9.49 -6.51 0.42
CA LEU A 128 -8.49 -7.24 -0.38
C LEU A 128 -9.06 -7.77 -1.70
N ASN A 129 -10.20 -8.44 -1.65
CA ASN A 129 -10.81 -9.15 -2.78
C ASN A 129 -11.87 -8.32 -3.53
N ASN A 130 -11.95 -7.01 -3.27
CA ASN A 130 -12.86 -6.16 -4.04
C ASN A 130 -12.49 -6.24 -5.52
N THR A 131 -13.44 -6.52 -6.38
CA THR A 131 -13.20 -6.58 -7.83
C THR A 131 -13.87 -5.44 -8.57
N THR A 132 -15.15 -5.23 -8.32
CA THR A 132 -15.97 -4.20 -8.97
C THR A 132 -16.85 -3.42 -8.01
N GLY A 133 -16.86 -3.77 -6.70
CA GLY A 133 -17.65 -3.06 -5.70
C GLY A 133 -17.27 -1.59 -5.58
N ILE A 134 -18.25 -0.73 -5.40
CA ILE A 134 -18.08 0.71 -5.38
C ILE A 134 -18.58 1.34 -4.08
N GLU A 135 -18.05 2.54 -3.76
CA GLU A 135 -18.48 3.35 -2.63
C GLU A 135 -18.46 2.60 -1.27
N ASN A 136 -17.47 1.69 -1.08
CA ASN A 136 -17.31 0.95 0.16
C ASN A 136 -16.28 1.63 1.08
N VAL A 137 -16.53 1.60 2.38
CA VAL A 137 -15.62 2.06 3.43
C VAL A 137 -15.24 0.91 4.35
N ALA A 138 -13.98 0.54 4.37
CA ALA A 138 -13.40 -0.48 5.25
C ALA A 138 -12.31 0.12 6.15
N SER A 139 -12.52 0.13 7.46
CA SER A 139 -11.56 0.63 8.43
C SER A 139 -11.27 -0.42 9.49
N GLY A 140 -10.15 -1.11 9.35
CA GLY A 140 -9.71 -2.21 10.23
C GLY A 140 -9.06 -3.35 9.45
N ALA A 141 -8.20 -4.12 10.09
CA ALA A 141 -7.62 -5.30 9.46
C ALA A 141 -8.72 -6.30 9.06
N PHE A 142 -8.65 -6.81 7.82
CA PHE A 142 -9.62 -7.76 7.25
C PHE A 142 -11.07 -7.25 7.14
N ALA A 143 -11.33 -5.96 7.34
CA ALA A 143 -12.67 -5.39 7.11
C ALA A 143 -13.04 -5.52 5.62
N LEU A 144 -14.24 -6.06 5.33
CA LEU A 144 -14.74 -6.34 3.97
C LEU A 144 -13.75 -7.16 3.09
N ILE A 145 -12.89 -7.99 3.69
CA ILE A 145 -11.83 -8.69 2.96
C ILE A 145 -12.33 -9.50 1.77
N ASN A 146 -13.51 -10.11 1.86
CA ASN A 146 -14.07 -10.95 0.80
C ASN A 146 -15.09 -10.23 -0.11
N ASN A 147 -15.30 -8.93 0.07
CA ASN A 147 -16.18 -8.18 -0.82
C ASN A 147 -15.69 -8.29 -2.26
N GLN A 148 -16.54 -8.69 -3.17
CA GLN A 148 -16.22 -8.77 -4.59
C GLN A 148 -16.97 -7.72 -5.40
N THR A 149 -18.29 -7.70 -5.21
CA THR A 149 -19.20 -6.87 -6.01
C THR A 149 -20.16 -6.04 -5.17
N GLY A 150 -20.13 -6.18 -3.83
CA GLY A 150 -21.02 -5.44 -2.94
C GLY A 150 -20.71 -3.95 -2.91
N ASP A 151 -21.75 -3.13 -2.92
CA ASP A 151 -21.67 -1.67 -3.00
C ASP A 151 -22.17 -1.00 -1.71
N PHE A 152 -21.73 0.23 -1.46
CA PHE A 152 -22.23 1.11 -0.40
C PHE A 152 -22.10 0.52 1.02
N ASN A 153 -21.13 -0.35 1.27
CA ASN A 153 -20.94 -0.94 2.59
C ASN A 153 -20.00 -0.12 3.45
N THR A 154 -20.30 -0.01 4.73
CA THR A 154 -19.41 0.61 5.74
C THR A 154 -19.05 -0.43 6.80
N ALA A 155 -17.76 -0.76 6.89
CA ALA A 155 -17.20 -1.69 7.88
C ALA A 155 -16.12 -1.00 8.71
N THR A 156 -16.34 -0.87 10.01
CA THR A 156 -15.38 -0.31 10.95
C THR A 156 -15.08 -1.31 12.07
N GLY A 157 -13.86 -1.82 12.09
CA GLY A 157 -13.42 -2.83 13.06
C GLY A 157 -12.76 -4.03 12.38
N THR A 158 -11.91 -4.74 13.12
CA THR A 158 -11.23 -5.95 12.61
C THR A 158 -12.26 -7.01 12.20
N GLY A 159 -12.21 -7.47 10.95
CA GLY A 159 -13.11 -8.49 10.41
C GLY A 159 -14.60 -8.07 10.33
N ALA A 160 -14.92 -6.78 10.41
CA ALA A 160 -16.29 -6.32 10.16
C ALA A 160 -16.68 -6.61 8.70
N LEU A 161 -17.87 -7.19 8.47
CA LEU A 161 -18.36 -7.66 7.15
C LEU A 161 -17.36 -8.58 6.43
N GLN A 162 -16.66 -9.42 7.16
CA GLN A 162 -15.56 -10.24 6.63
C GLN A 162 -15.98 -11.15 5.48
N ALA A 163 -17.14 -11.79 5.58
CA ALA A 163 -17.64 -12.74 4.57
C ALA A 163 -18.52 -12.08 3.49
N ASN A 164 -18.69 -10.76 3.50
CA ASN A 164 -19.51 -10.11 2.47
C ASN A 164 -18.93 -10.37 1.08
N ILE A 165 -19.73 -10.86 0.16
CA ILE A 165 -19.33 -11.11 -1.23
C ILE A 165 -20.01 -10.10 -2.17
N GLY A 166 -21.33 -10.00 -2.08
CA GLY A 166 -22.15 -9.14 -2.93
C GLY A 166 -23.35 -8.53 -2.18
N GLY A 167 -23.26 -8.41 -0.85
CA GLY A 167 -24.27 -7.69 -0.05
C GLY A 167 -24.03 -6.19 -0.11
N ASP A 168 -25.12 -5.41 -0.23
CA ASP A 168 -25.10 -3.98 -0.43
C ASP A 168 -25.65 -3.20 0.76
N ALA A 169 -25.21 -1.96 0.89
CA ALA A 169 -25.75 -0.97 1.82
C ALA A 169 -25.75 -1.46 3.30
N ASN A 170 -24.75 -2.23 3.70
CA ASN A 170 -24.62 -2.70 5.07
C ASN A 170 -23.72 -1.79 5.89
N THR A 171 -24.04 -1.59 7.17
CA THR A 171 -23.22 -0.84 8.13
C THR A 171 -22.83 -1.74 9.30
N ALA A 172 -21.54 -2.01 9.48
CA ALA A 172 -21.00 -2.81 10.57
C ALA A 172 -19.95 -2.01 11.35
N THR A 173 -20.19 -1.80 12.64
CA THR A 173 -19.24 -1.13 13.53
C THR A 173 -18.91 -2.01 14.72
N GLY A 174 -17.67 -2.42 14.84
CA GLY A 174 -17.18 -3.32 15.88
C GLY A 174 -16.43 -4.52 15.31
N THR A 175 -15.55 -5.13 16.12
CA THR A 175 -14.83 -6.34 15.72
C THR A 175 -15.82 -7.45 15.37
N ALA A 176 -15.69 -8.05 14.19
CA ALA A 176 -16.52 -9.12 13.64
C ALA A 176 -18.03 -8.79 13.62
N ALA A 177 -18.41 -7.51 13.58
CA ALA A 177 -19.81 -7.14 13.32
C ALA A 177 -20.21 -7.55 11.91
N LEU A 178 -21.39 -8.19 11.75
CA LEU A 178 -21.89 -8.74 10.47
C LEU A 178 -20.87 -9.67 9.76
N SER A 179 -20.02 -10.36 10.50
CA SER A 179 -18.91 -11.13 9.93
C SER A 179 -19.36 -12.16 8.90
N ASP A 180 -20.47 -12.84 9.11
CA ASP A 180 -20.98 -13.93 8.25
C ASP A 180 -22.03 -13.46 7.23
N ASN A 181 -22.23 -12.15 7.08
CA ASN A 181 -23.09 -11.63 6.02
C ASN A 181 -22.46 -11.87 4.65
N THR A 182 -23.03 -12.73 3.83
CA THR A 182 -22.48 -13.01 2.49
C THR A 182 -23.14 -12.19 1.37
N SER A 183 -24.44 -11.96 1.47
CA SER A 183 -25.25 -11.30 0.44
C SER A 183 -26.44 -10.51 0.99
N GLY A 184 -26.55 -10.38 2.33
CA GLY A 184 -27.58 -9.58 2.97
C GLY A 184 -27.42 -8.10 2.63
N ILE A 185 -28.52 -7.39 2.48
CA ILE A 185 -28.56 -5.97 2.15
C ILE A 185 -29.24 -5.15 3.23
N ASN A 186 -28.86 -3.87 3.34
CA ASN A 186 -29.46 -2.90 4.26
C ASN A 186 -29.43 -3.31 5.75
N ASN A 187 -28.39 -4.05 6.16
CA ASN A 187 -28.22 -4.45 7.56
C ASN A 187 -27.38 -3.44 8.32
N THR A 188 -27.75 -3.18 9.56
CA THR A 188 -26.93 -2.36 10.47
C THR A 188 -26.64 -3.13 11.75
N ALA A 189 -25.35 -3.24 12.10
CA ALA A 189 -24.88 -3.85 13.34
C ALA A 189 -23.84 -2.97 14.02
N ASN A 190 -24.00 -2.77 15.34
CA ASN A 190 -23.08 -1.98 16.16
C ASN A 190 -22.70 -2.77 17.40
N GLY A 191 -21.42 -3.02 17.58
CA GLY A 191 -20.86 -3.76 18.71
C GLY A 191 -20.01 -4.95 18.28
N VAL A 192 -19.16 -5.43 19.19
CA VAL A 192 -18.35 -6.62 18.95
C VAL A 192 -19.24 -7.84 18.73
N ASN A 193 -19.03 -8.59 17.65
CA ASN A 193 -19.83 -9.74 17.21
C ASN A 193 -21.34 -9.44 17.05
N ALA A 194 -21.71 -8.17 16.86
CA ALA A 194 -23.11 -7.83 16.60
C ALA A 194 -23.54 -8.44 15.25
N LEU A 195 -24.69 -9.13 15.25
CA LEU A 195 -25.21 -9.85 14.08
C LEU A 195 -24.14 -10.75 13.41
N PHE A 196 -23.32 -11.41 14.20
CA PHE A 196 -22.22 -12.27 13.73
C PHE A 196 -22.72 -13.32 12.74
N LEU A 197 -23.89 -13.95 13.03
CA LEU A 197 -24.54 -14.91 12.17
C LEU A 197 -25.91 -14.36 11.72
N ILE A 198 -26.07 -14.01 10.46
CA ILE A 198 -27.37 -13.75 9.87
C ILE A 198 -27.91 -15.08 9.34
N LEU A 199 -28.73 -15.78 10.13
CA LEU A 199 -29.59 -16.83 9.61
C LEU A 199 -30.64 -16.16 8.70
N LEU A 200 -30.56 -16.42 7.42
CA LEU A 200 -31.65 -16.10 6.49
C LEU A 200 -32.92 -16.74 7.07
N ALA A 201 -33.73 -15.95 7.72
CA ALA A 201 -35.08 -16.39 8.05
C ALA A 201 -35.82 -16.59 6.73
N THR A 202 -35.87 -17.84 6.24
CA THR A 202 -36.80 -18.20 5.19
C THR A 202 -38.21 -17.92 5.74
N THR A 203 -38.76 -16.76 5.42
CA THR A 203 -40.16 -16.51 5.64
C THR A 203 -40.92 -17.44 4.67
N THR A 204 -41.19 -18.66 5.12
CA THR A 204 -42.30 -19.42 4.53
C THR A 204 -43.54 -18.60 4.84
N PRO A 205 -44.29 -18.11 3.83
CA PRO A 205 -45.55 -17.48 4.12
C PRO A 205 -46.45 -18.50 4.84
N PRO A 206 -47.28 -18.08 5.81
CA PRO A 206 -48.19 -19.00 6.47
C PRO A 206 -49.09 -19.59 5.39
N THR A 207 -49.01 -20.91 5.22
CA THR A 207 -49.99 -21.66 4.44
C THR A 207 -51.30 -21.56 5.19
N GLY A 208 -52.20 -20.73 4.67
CA GLY A 208 -53.58 -20.65 5.10
C GLY A 208 -54.41 -21.88 4.71
#